data_cb4a542476b7f6e31589ce2826b3b454
#
_entry.id   cb4a542476b7f6e31589ce2826b3b454
#
_cell.length_a   1.000
_cell.length_b   1.000
_cell.length_c   1.000
_cell.angle_alpha   90.00
_cell.angle_beta   90.00
_cell.angle_gamma   90.00
#
_symmetry.space_group_name_H-M   'P 1'
#
loop_
_entity.id
_entity.type
_entity.pdbx_description
1 polymer ?
#
loop_
_entity_poly.entity_id
_entity_poly.type
_entity_poly.pdbx_seq_one_letter_code
_entity_poly.pdbx_strand_id
1 'polypeptide(L)'
;SASAAAASATASANSQKAAKTSETNAKVSETAAANSAKASAASQTAAKASEDAAREYASQAAEPYKYVLQPLPDVWIPFNDSLDMITGFSPSYKKIVIGDDEITMPGDKIVKFKRASKATYINKSGVLTEAAIDEPRFERDGLLIEGQRTNYMLNSESPASWGRTSNMDVPETGTDNFGFTYGKFVCNDSLIGQTSAINMASIAATKSVDVSGDNKHVTTSCRFKTELQVRLRIRFDKYDGSATTFLGDAYIDTQTLEINMTGGAASRITARVRKDEATGWIFAEATIQAIDGELKIGSQIQYSPKQSGATVSGDYIYLATPQVEDGPCVSSFIISGATAATRASDIVTVPIKNNLYNLPFT
;
A
#
# COMPACT_ATOMS: atom_id res chain seq x y z
N SER A 1 -32.18 64.91 48.52
CA SER A 1 -33.22 64.34 47.61
C SER A 1 -32.96 64.61 46.12
N ALA A 2 -32.44 65.77 45.70
CA ALA A 2 -32.15 66.06 44.30
C ALA A 2 -31.04 65.13 43.70
N SER A 3 -29.99 64.84 44.44
CA SER A 3 -28.90 63.98 44.03
C SER A 3 -29.34 62.51 43.86
N ALA A 4 -30.24 62.02 44.70
CA ALA A 4 -30.77 60.67 44.57
C ALA A 4 -31.70 60.56 43.33
N ALA A 5 -32.47 61.60 43.04
CA ALA A 5 -33.28 61.66 41.81
C ALA A 5 -32.41 61.66 40.53
N ALA A 6 -31.33 62.41 40.53
CA ALA A 6 -30.36 62.42 39.41
C ALA A 6 -29.67 61.07 39.21
N ALA A 7 -29.28 60.42 40.30
CA ALA A 7 -28.71 59.08 40.25
C ALA A 7 -29.70 58.04 39.70
N SER A 8 -30.94 58.08 40.11
CA SER A 8 -32.00 57.20 39.60
C SER A 8 -32.28 57.45 38.11
N ALA A 9 -32.30 58.74 37.68
CA ALA A 9 -32.48 59.08 36.28
C ALA A 9 -31.32 58.53 35.41
N THR A 10 -30.07 58.64 35.88
CA THR A 10 -28.87 58.10 35.21
C THR A 10 -28.93 56.56 35.14
N ALA A 11 -29.33 55.92 36.24
CA ALA A 11 -29.48 54.46 36.25
C ALA A 11 -30.55 53.99 35.26
N SER A 12 -31.69 54.70 35.20
CA SER A 12 -32.76 54.45 34.24
C SER A 12 -32.30 54.59 32.80
N ALA A 13 -31.57 55.67 32.51
CA ALA A 13 -31.00 55.91 31.17
C ALA A 13 -29.99 54.80 30.76
N ASN A 14 -29.14 54.36 31.70
CA ASN A 14 -28.18 53.28 31.44
C ASN A 14 -28.92 51.96 31.21
N SER A 15 -29.99 51.63 31.97
CA SER A 15 -30.83 50.46 31.78
C SER A 15 -31.53 50.48 30.42
N GLN A 16 -32.04 51.64 29.99
CA GLN A 16 -32.64 51.80 28.65
C GLN A 16 -31.61 51.59 27.54
N LYS A 17 -30.41 52.11 27.71
CA LYS A 17 -29.30 51.89 26.74
C LYS A 17 -28.91 50.43 26.66
N ALA A 18 -28.79 49.76 27.79
CA ALA A 18 -28.47 48.30 27.84
C ALA A 18 -29.60 47.48 27.19
N ALA A 19 -30.86 47.78 27.46
CA ALA A 19 -32.01 47.12 26.83
C ALA A 19 -31.97 47.28 25.29
N LYS A 20 -31.71 48.49 24.80
CA LYS A 20 -31.63 48.76 23.37
C LYS A 20 -30.45 48.03 22.70
N THR A 21 -29.30 47.90 23.39
CA THR A 21 -28.16 47.11 22.93
C THR A 21 -28.53 45.62 22.86
N SER A 22 -29.19 45.10 23.86
CA SER A 22 -29.67 43.72 23.90
C SER A 22 -30.66 43.40 22.78
N GLU A 23 -31.58 44.33 22.51
CA GLU A 23 -32.54 44.23 21.41
C GLU A 23 -31.83 44.19 20.05
N THR A 24 -30.83 45.04 19.87
CA THR A 24 -30.01 45.07 18.64
C THR A 24 -29.24 43.77 18.47
N ASN A 25 -28.63 43.26 19.54
CA ASN A 25 -27.88 41.97 19.47
C ASN A 25 -28.84 40.82 19.20
N ALA A 26 -30.04 40.78 19.78
CA ALA A 26 -31.04 39.79 19.49
C ALA A 26 -31.43 39.80 18.01
N LYS A 27 -31.63 40.96 17.43
CA LYS A 27 -31.99 41.11 16.01
C LYS A 27 -30.85 40.70 15.05
N VAL A 28 -29.62 40.94 15.43
CA VAL A 28 -28.41 40.42 14.69
C VAL A 28 -28.35 38.91 14.75
N SER A 29 -28.60 38.32 15.93
CA SER A 29 -28.61 36.87 16.11
C SER A 29 -29.74 36.20 15.33
N GLU A 30 -30.93 36.80 15.33
CA GLU A 30 -32.08 36.33 14.53
C GLU A 30 -31.75 36.34 13.02
N THR A 31 -31.14 37.43 12.54
CA THR A 31 -30.70 37.53 11.13
C THR A 31 -29.64 36.47 10.78
N ALA A 32 -28.69 36.24 11.68
CA ALA A 32 -27.64 35.23 11.48
C ALA A 32 -28.27 33.81 11.46
N ALA A 33 -29.22 33.50 12.34
CA ALA A 33 -29.95 32.25 12.36
C ALA A 33 -30.74 32.03 11.05
N ALA A 34 -31.43 33.06 10.59
CA ALA A 34 -32.17 33.00 9.33
C ALA A 34 -31.25 32.75 8.12
N ASN A 35 -30.07 33.39 8.09
CA ASN A 35 -29.07 33.15 7.04
C ASN A 35 -28.49 31.74 7.10
N SER A 36 -28.24 31.23 8.30
CA SER A 36 -27.76 29.84 8.47
C SER A 36 -28.83 28.82 8.03
N ALA A 37 -30.09 29.07 8.31
CA ALA A 37 -31.21 28.23 7.86
C ALA A 37 -31.31 28.23 6.30
N LYS A 38 -31.17 29.39 5.67
CA LYS A 38 -31.14 29.47 4.19
C LYS A 38 -29.96 28.75 3.59
N ALA A 39 -28.76 28.86 4.17
CA ALA A 39 -27.57 28.17 3.71
C ALA A 39 -27.72 26.63 3.86
N SER A 40 -28.32 26.18 4.96
CA SER A 40 -28.63 24.76 5.18
C SER A 40 -29.61 24.24 4.13
N ALA A 41 -30.68 24.96 3.84
CA ALA A 41 -31.66 24.59 2.81
C ALA A 41 -31.03 24.54 1.40
N ALA A 42 -30.15 25.47 1.08
CA ALA A 42 -29.40 25.48 -0.18
C ALA A 42 -28.48 24.25 -0.28
N SER A 43 -27.76 23.92 0.80
CA SER A 43 -26.90 22.74 0.86
C SER A 43 -27.70 21.42 0.71
N GLN A 44 -28.88 21.34 1.34
CA GLN A 44 -29.75 20.18 1.18
C GLN A 44 -30.25 20.02 -0.27
N THR A 45 -30.60 21.12 -0.92
CA THR A 45 -31.00 21.13 -2.33
C THR A 45 -29.87 20.68 -3.25
N ALA A 46 -28.65 21.17 -3.00
CA ALA A 46 -27.46 20.77 -3.77
C ALA A 46 -27.11 19.29 -3.56
N ALA A 47 -27.22 18.80 -2.32
CA ALA A 47 -26.99 17.38 -2.01
C ALA A 47 -28.00 16.48 -2.73
N LYS A 48 -29.29 16.88 -2.72
CA LYS A 48 -30.34 16.14 -3.43
C LYS A 48 -30.11 16.14 -4.95
N ALA A 49 -29.71 17.25 -5.54
CA ALA A 49 -29.39 17.33 -6.97
C ALA A 49 -28.19 16.42 -7.34
N SER A 50 -27.17 16.35 -6.45
CA SER A 50 -26.03 15.43 -6.64
C SER A 50 -26.45 13.96 -6.52
N GLU A 51 -27.35 13.63 -5.60
CA GLU A 51 -27.92 12.28 -5.47
C GLU A 51 -28.72 11.87 -6.72
N ASP A 52 -29.56 12.77 -7.22
CA ASP A 52 -30.38 12.53 -8.40
C ASP A 52 -29.49 12.35 -9.64
N ALA A 53 -28.46 13.17 -9.80
CA ALA A 53 -27.46 13.02 -10.88
C ALA A 53 -26.70 11.69 -10.78
N ALA A 54 -26.29 11.29 -9.59
CA ALA A 54 -25.62 10.00 -9.38
C ALA A 54 -26.53 8.82 -9.74
N ARG A 55 -27.81 8.89 -9.41
CA ARG A 55 -28.81 7.88 -9.84
C ARG A 55 -28.97 7.83 -11.34
N GLU A 56 -29.01 8.99 -11.99
CA GLU A 56 -29.13 9.07 -13.44
C GLU A 56 -27.90 8.48 -14.14
N TYR A 57 -26.69 8.82 -13.69
CA TYR A 57 -25.45 8.23 -14.22
C TYR A 57 -25.38 6.72 -14.00
N ALA A 58 -25.83 6.23 -12.85
CA ALA A 58 -25.92 4.80 -12.60
C ALA A 58 -26.92 4.11 -13.54
N SER A 59 -28.06 4.75 -13.81
CA SER A 59 -29.06 4.26 -14.79
C SER A 59 -28.49 4.27 -16.21
N GLN A 60 -27.86 5.38 -16.62
CA GLN A 60 -27.23 5.49 -17.95
C GLN A 60 -26.09 4.49 -18.15
N ALA A 61 -25.30 4.20 -17.10
CA ALA A 61 -24.28 3.17 -17.14
C ALA A 61 -24.87 1.75 -17.32
N ALA A 62 -26.07 1.53 -16.85
CA ALA A 62 -26.81 0.26 -17.02
C ALA A 62 -27.52 0.14 -18.40
N GLU A 63 -27.83 1.26 -19.05
CA GLU A 63 -28.57 1.29 -20.33
C GLU A 63 -27.92 0.48 -21.46
N PRO A 64 -26.58 0.54 -21.70
CA PRO A 64 -25.94 -0.25 -22.74
C PRO A 64 -26.15 -1.76 -22.58
N TYR A 65 -26.32 -2.22 -21.34
CA TYR A 65 -26.50 -3.65 -21.04
C TYR A 65 -27.95 -4.11 -21.18
N LYS A 66 -28.90 -3.19 -21.21
CA LYS A 66 -30.33 -3.50 -21.35
C LYS A 66 -30.67 -4.15 -22.69
N TYR A 67 -29.88 -3.90 -23.71
CA TYR A 67 -30.07 -4.40 -25.08
C TYR A 67 -29.03 -5.46 -25.48
N VAL A 68 -28.10 -5.80 -24.65
CA VAL A 68 -27.14 -6.88 -24.91
C VAL A 68 -27.85 -8.20 -24.61
N LEU A 69 -28.10 -8.99 -25.63
CA LEU A 69 -28.72 -10.32 -25.54
C LEU A 69 -27.82 -11.38 -24.90
N GLN A 70 -26.67 -10.99 -24.33
CA GLN A 70 -25.85 -11.90 -23.54
C GLN A 70 -26.48 -12.04 -22.15
N PRO A 71 -26.60 -13.27 -21.62
CA PRO A 71 -27.04 -13.44 -20.26
C PRO A 71 -26.10 -12.70 -19.33
N LEU A 72 -26.67 -11.77 -18.55
CA LEU A 72 -25.94 -11.04 -17.53
C LEU A 72 -25.50 -12.03 -16.46
N PRO A 73 -24.32 -11.83 -15.84
CA PRO A 73 -23.90 -12.71 -14.75
C PRO A 73 -24.90 -12.65 -13.61
N ASP A 74 -25.29 -13.80 -13.09
CA ASP A 74 -26.21 -13.90 -11.93
C ASP A 74 -25.67 -13.18 -10.71
N VAL A 75 -24.35 -13.16 -10.58
CA VAL A 75 -23.61 -12.48 -9.51
C VAL A 75 -22.42 -11.74 -10.09
N TRP A 76 -22.26 -10.48 -9.70
CA TRP A 76 -21.10 -9.68 -10.00
C TRP A 76 -20.59 -8.97 -8.74
N ILE A 77 -19.31 -9.15 -8.44
CA ILE A 77 -18.62 -8.49 -7.33
C ILE A 77 -17.49 -7.66 -7.94
N PRO A 78 -17.65 -6.34 -8.08
CA PRO A 78 -16.69 -5.50 -8.80
C PRO A 78 -15.35 -5.36 -8.08
N PHE A 79 -15.31 -5.51 -6.75
CA PHE A 79 -14.12 -5.37 -5.91
C PHE A 79 -13.35 -4.04 -6.07
N ASN A 80 -14.04 -2.98 -6.47
CA ASN A 80 -13.39 -1.69 -6.68
C ASN A 80 -13.05 -0.99 -5.36
N ASP A 81 -14.05 -0.86 -4.46
CA ASP A 81 -13.94 -0.11 -3.20
C ASP A 81 -14.64 -0.82 -2.04
N SER A 82 -15.37 -1.88 -2.32
CA SER A 82 -16.16 -2.62 -1.34
C SER A 82 -16.22 -4.10 -1.68
N LEU A 83 -16.71 -4.88 -0.73
CA LEU A 83 -17.05 -6.29 -0.91
C LEU A 83 -18.51 -6.47 -1.34
N ASP A 84 -19.16 -5.42 -1.84
CA ASP A 84 -20.56 -5.45 -2.23
C ASP A 84 -20.77 -6.38 -3.41
N MET A 85 -21.80 -7.21 -3.29
CA MET A 85 -22.24 -8.10 -4.34
C MET A 85 -23.44 -7.48 -5.06
N ILE A 86 -23.35 -7.42 -6.37
CA ILE A 86 -24.45 -6.98 -7.26
C ILE A 86 -25.11 -8.22 -7.84
N THR A 87 -26.42 -8.38 -7.64
CA THR A 87 -27.20 -9.42 -8.31
C THR A 87 -28.31 -8.76 -9.11
N GLY A 88 -28.52 -9.17 -10.35
CA GLY A 88 -29.58 -8.64 -11.20
C GLY A 88 -29.55 -7.13 -11.38
N PHE A 89 -28.37 -6.50 -11.41
CA PHE A 89 -28.17 -5.04 -11.61
C PHE A 89 -28.84 -4.13 -10.58
N SER A 90 -29.22 -4.63 -9.43
CA SER A 90 -29.73 -3.82 -8.33
C SER A 90 -28.65 -3.61 -7.28
N PRO A 91 -28.24 -2.36 -7.00
CA PRO A 91 -27.26 -2.09 -5.95
C PRO A 91 -27.86 -2.32 -4.55
N SER A 92 -26.99 -2.68 -3.65
CA SER A 92 -27.02 -2.52 -2.19
C SER A 92 -27.90 -3.41 -1.31
N TYR A 93 -29.05 -3.88 -1.70
CA TYR A 93 -29.86 -4.78 -0.86
C TYR A 93 -30.31 -6.02 -1.62
N LYS A 94 -30.12 -7.19 -1.02
CA LYS A 94 -30.50 -8.48 -1.60
C LYS A 94 -31.59 -9.12 -0.76
N LYS A 95 -32.64 -9.55 -1.43
CA LYS A 95 -33.61 -10.46 -0.87
C LYS A 95 -33.05 -11.87 -0.91
N ILE A 96 -32.86 -12.46 0.24
CA ILE A 96 -32.42 -13.84 0.40
C ILE A 96 -33.63 -14.63 0.86
N VAL A 97 -34.05 -15.60 0.07
CA VAL A 97 -35.13 -16.53 0.45
C VAL A 97 -34.52 -17.76 1.10
N ILE A 98 -34.87 -18.00 2.35
CA ILE A 98 -34.49 -19.20 3.11
C ILE A 98 -35.76 -19.91 3.55
N GLY A 99 -36.18 -20.93 2.81
CA GLY A 99 -37.49 -21.53 2.99
C GLY A 99 -38.60 -20.56 2.62
N ASP A 100 -39.51 -20.28 3.56
CA ASP A 100 -40.60 -19.32 3.37
C ASP A 100 -40.23 -17.89 3.83
N ASP A 101 -39.04 -17.70 4.39
CA ASP A 101 -38.58 -16.42 4.91
C ASP A 101 -37.79 -15.63 3.85
N GLU A 102 -38.16 -14.38 3.65
CA GLU A 102 -37.47 -13.40 2.81
C GLU A 102 -36.68 -12.43 3.69
N ILE A 103 -35.37 -12.52 3.64
CA ILE A 103 -34.44 -11.67 4.39
C ILE A 103 -33.78 -10.67 3.47
N THR A 104 -33.91 -9.38 3.76
CA THR A 104 -33.16 -8.34 3.05
C THR A 104 -31.83 -8.11 3.75
N MET A 105 -30.72 -8.37 3.06
CA MET A 105 -29.36 -8.14 3.58
C MET A 105 -28.62 -7.10 2.73
N PRO A 106 -27.83 -6.21 3.37
CA PRO A 106 -26.86 -5.41 2.64
C PRO A 106 -25.84 -6.30 1.91
N GLY A 107 -25.47 -5.94 0.67
CA GLY A 107 -24.53 -6.69 -0.14
C GLY A 107 -23.14 -6.88 0.50
N ASP A 108 -22.70 -5.88 1.32
CA ASP A 108 -21.46 -5.89 2.07
C ASP A 108 -21.37 -7.00 3.13
N LYS A 109 -22.48 -7.60 3.51
CA LYS A 109 -22.55 -8.68 4.51
C LYS A 109 -22.50 -10.10 3.92
N ILE A 110 -22.58 -10.22 2.61
CA ILE A 110 -22.59 -11.51 1.92
C ILE A 110 -21.16 -12.02 1.71
N VAL A 111 -20.31 -11.19 1.14
CA VAL A 111 -18.90 -11.50 0.96
C VAL A 111 -18.16 -11.29 2.27
N LYS A 112 -17.39 -12.28 2.69
CA LYS A 112 -16.58 -12.21 3.91
C LYS A 112 -15.12 -12.13 3.55
N PHE A 113 -14.41 -11.20 4.18
CA PHE A 113 -12.97 -11.08 4.11
C PHE A 113 -12.35 -11.39 5.47
N LYS A 114 -11.23 -12.10 5.46
CA LYS A 114 -10.44 -12.36 6.66
C LYS A 114 -8.94 -12.33 6.35
N ARG A 115 -8.19 -11.77 7.28
CA ARG A 115 -6.71 -11.83 7.33
C ARG A 115 -6.28 -11.73 8.78
N ALA A 116 -5.52 -12.72 9.25
CA ALA A 116 -5.12 -12.81 10.65
C ALA A 116 -3.97 -11.87 11.05
N SER A 117 -3.51 -10.99 10.16
CA SER A 117 -2.45 -10.01 10.41
C SER A 117 -2.78 -8.65 9.82
N LYS A 118 -2.10 -7.61 10.28
CA LYS A 118 -1.99 -6.36 9.53
C LYS A 118 -1.30 -6.61 8.19
N ALA A 119 -1.53 -5.73 7.23
CA ALA A 119 -0.87 -5.77 5.92
C ALA A 119 -0.77 -4.36 5.34
N THR A 120 0.18 -4.14 4.44
CA THR A 120 0.25 -2.89 3.70
C THR A 120 -0.31 -3.05 2.29
N TYR A 121 -0.64 -1.94 1.67
CA TYR A 121 -1.05 -1.83 0.28
C TYR A 121 -0.78 -0.41 -0.24
N ILE A 122 -0.80 -0.25 -1.54
CA ILE A 122 -0.72 1.07 -2.17
C ILE A 122 -2.15 1.53 -2.45
N ASN A 123 -2.61 2.54 -1.71
CA ASN A 123 -3.95 3.07 -1.91
C ASN A 123 -4.10 3.75 -3.28
N LYS A 124 -5.30 4.14 -3.65
CA LYS A 124 -5.60 4.75 -4.96
C LYS A 124 -4.87 6.07 -5.23
N SER A 125 -4.37 6.72 -4.19
CA SER A 125 -3.53 7.93 -4.29
C SER A 125 -2.04 7.60 -4.42
N GLY A 126 -1.66 6.31 -4.47
CA GLY A 126 -0.26 5.88 -4.57
C GLY A 126 0.49 5.84 -3.25
N VAL A 127 -0.21 6.00 -2.12
CA VAL A 127 0.40 6.07 -0.79
C VAL A 127 0.40 4.69 -0.12
N LEU A 128 1.54 4.31 0.46
CA LEU A 128 1.67 3.11 1.29
C LEU A 128 0.79 3.25 2.53
N THR A 129 -0.15 2.35 2.68
CA THR A 129 -1.17 2.39 3.72
C THR A 129 -1.19 1.05 4.46
N GLU A 130 -1.36 1.08 5.78
CA GLU A 130 -1.54 -0.12 6.58
C GLU A 130 -3.03 -0.43 6.75
N ALA A 131 -3.42 -1.65 6.41
CA ALA A 131 -4.74 -2.21 6.70
C ALA A 131 -4.69 -3.03 8.01
N ALA A 132 -5.72 -2.90 8.82
CA ALA A 132 -5.89 -3.66 10.07
C ALA A 132 -6.15 -5.15 9.81
N ILE A 133 -6.19 -5.94 10.89
CA ILE A 133 -6.65 -7.33 10.86
C ILE A 133 -8.08 -7.36 10.29
N ASP A 134 -8.35 -8.31 9.40
CA ASP A 134 -9.65 -8.48 8.73
C ASP A 134 -10.10 -7.30 7.85
N GLU A 135 -9.26 -6.30 7.63
CA GLU A 135 -9.55 -5.16 6.73
C GLU A 135 -9.09 -5.48 5.30
N PRO A 136 -10.00 -5.42 4.31
CA PRO A 136 -9.65 -5.63 2.91
C PRO A 136 -8.82 -4.47 2.36
N ARG A 137 -7.99 -4.75 1.35
CA ARG A 137 -7.07 -3.80 0.73
C ARG A 137 -7.52 -3.50 -0.69
N PHE A 138 -8.01 -2.30 -0.92
CA PHE A 138 -8.46 -1.85 -2.24
C PHE A 138 -7.42 -0.94 -2.87
N GLU A 139 -6.72 -1.47 -3.87
CA GLU A 139 -5.77 -0.74 -4.69
C GLU A 139 -6.45 -0.14 -5.94
N ARG A 140 -5.66 0.48 -6.82
CA ARG A 140 -6.18 1.08 -8.05
C ARG A 140 -6.91 0.06 -8.93
N ASP A 141 -6.41 -1.16 -8.98
CA ASP A 141 -6.92 -2.23 -9.85
C ASP A 141 -8.00 -3.08 -9.18
N GLY A 142 -8.36 -2.77 -7.92
CA GLY A 142 -9.40 -3.44 -7.16
C GLY A 142 -8.90 -4.07 -5.86
N LEU A 143 -9.59 -5.12 -5.39
CA LEU A 143 -9.25 -5.84 -4.16
C LEU A 143 -7.95 -6.63 -4.33
N LEU A 144 -6.95 -6.31 -3.51
CA LEU A 144 -5.70 -7.08 -3.44
C LEU A 144 -5.92 -8.34 -2.59
N ILE A 145 -5.68 -9.51 -3.19
CA ILE A 145 -5.75 -10.82 -2.52
C ILE A 145 -4.41 -11.52 -2.67
N GLU A 146 -3.79 -11.86 -1.56
CA GLU A 146 -2.49 -12.49 -1.53
C GLU A 146 -2.42 -13.66 -0.55
N GLY A 147 -1.63 -14.66 -0.92
CA GLY A 147 -1.25 -15.75 -0.02
C GLY A 147 -0.34 -15.28 1.11
N GLN A 148 -0.11 -16.15 2.10
CA GLN A 148 0.86 -15.87 3.15
C GLN A 148 2.26 -15.65 2.57
N ARG A 149 2.97 -14.66 3.10
CA ARG A 149 4.38 -14.36 2.79
C ARG A 149 5.12 -13.90 4.04
N THR A 150 6.41 -14.14 4.06
CA THR A 150 7.30 -13.69 5.13
C THR A 150 8.40 -12.82 4.56
N ASN A 151 8.54 -11.60 5.05
CA ASN A 151 9.70 -10.75 4.78
C ASN A 151 10.81 -11.09 5.77
N TYR A 152 11.92 -11.58 5.23
CA TYR A 152 13.12 -11.95 6.00
C TYR A 152 14.10 -10.78 6.16
N MET A 153 13.96 -9.70 5.36
CA MET A 153 14.73 -8.48 5.59
C MET A 153 14.28 -7.84 6.89
N LEU A 154 15.22 -7.46 7.75
CA LEU A 154 14.93 -6.95 9.08
C LEU A 154 14.89 -5.43 9.11
N ASN A 155 14.19 -4.88 10.12
CA ASN A 155 14.19 -3.45 10.45
C ASN A 155 13.75 -2.55 9.27
N SER A 156 12.64 -2.88 8.63
CA SER A 156 12.14 -2.20 7.41
C SER A 156 12.10 -0.69 7.49
N GLU A 157 11.93 -0.10 8.69
CA GLU A 157 11.86 1.33 8.93
C GLU A 157 13.16 1.96 9.43
N SER A 158 14.27 1.19 9.43
CA SER A 158 15.57 1.64 9.94
C SER A 158 16.70 1.39 8.95
N PRO A 159 16.89 2.26 7.93
CA PRO A 159 17.82 2.03 6.83
C PRO A 159 19.24 1.70 7.25
N ALA A 160 19.76 2.35 8.29
CA ALA A 160 21.08 2.05 8.81
C ALA A 160 21.26 0.62 9.35
N SER A 161 20.15 -0.07 9.64
CA SER A 161 20.10 -1.44 10.20
C SER A 161 19.77 -2.53 9.17
N TRP A 162 19.75 -2.23 7.87
CA TRP A 162 19.43 -3.21 6.82
C TRP A 162 20.58 -4.20 6.50
N GLY A 163 21.61 -4.26 7.32
CA GLY A 163 22.75 -5.17 7.10
C GLY A 163 23.75 -4.65 6.06
N ARG A 164 23.93 -3.32 6.01
CA ARG A 164 24.92 -2.65 5.17
C ARG A 164 26.35 -2.97 5.61
N THR A 165 27.30 -2.79 4.72
CA THR A 165 28.72 -2.79 5.03
C THR A 165 29.10 -1.47 5.72
N SER A 166 30.05 -1.50 6.65
CA SER A 166 30.42 -0.33 7.48
C SER A 166 30.96 0.88 6.68
N ASN A 167 31.52 0.64 5.51
CA ASN A 167 32.04 1.66 4.61
C ASN A 167 31.00 2.21 3.60
N MET A 168 29.76 1.77 3.72
CA MET A 168 28.60 2.37 3.06
C MET A 168 27.88 3.24 4.08
N ASP A 169 28.05 4.55 4.00
CA ASP A 169 27.45 5.51 4.95
C ASP A 169 25.96 5.72 4.64
N VAL A 170 25.21 6.09 5.67
CA VAL A 170 23.78 6.46 5.54
C VAL A 170 23.56 7.82 6.21
N PRO A 171 23.99 8.90 5.55
CA PRO A 171 23.91 10.24 6.12
C PRO A 171 22.49 10.82 6.16
N GLU A 172 21.58 10.27 5.37
CA GLU A 172 20.20 10.73 5.25
C GLU A 172 19.22 9.56 5.30
N THR A 173 18.20 9.69 6.11
CA THR A 173 17.05 8.78 6.15
C THR A 173 15.77 9.58 6.24
N GLY A 174 14.67 9.05 5.71
CA GLY A 174 13.38 9.73 5.76
C GLY A 174 12.25 8.83 5.27
N THR A 175 11.08 9.43 5.18
CA THR A 175 9.90 8.86 4.55
C THR A 175 9.48 9.81 3.43
N ASP A 176 9.27 9.29 2.25
CA ASP A 176 8.83 10.10 1.12
C ASP A 176 7.33 10.44 1.20
N ASN A 177 6.86 11.25 0.25
CA ASN A 177 5.45 11.68 0.20
C ASN A 177 4.46 10.54 -0.02
N PHE A 178 4.94 9.37 -0.39
CA PHE A 178 4.14 8.16 -0.60
C PHE A 178 4.22 7.17 0.57
N GLY A 179 4.88 7.55 1.65
CA GLY A 179 4.97 6.74 2.88
C GLY A 179 6.07 5.68 2.87
N PHE A 180 7.00 5.69 1.90
CA PHE A 180 8.11 4.74 1.85
C PHE A 180 9.30 5.26 2.64
N THR A 181 9.75 4.48 3.62
CA THR A 181 10.98 4.75 4.35
C THR A 181 12.18 4.48 3.46
N TYR A 182 13.09 5.46 3.37
CA TYR A 182 14.31 5.37 2.57
C TYR A 182 15.56 5.74 3.35
N GLY A 183 16.72 5.28 2.85
CA GLY A 183 18.05 5.75 3.25
C GLY A 183 18.88 6.11 2.01
N LYS A 184 19.68 7.16 2.13
CA LYS A 184 20.71 7.51 1.15
C LYS A 184 21.98 6.77 1.50
N PHE A 185 22.34 5.79 0.71
CA PHE A 185 23.55 4.99 0.89
C PHE A 185 24.66 5.61 0.06
N VAL A 186 25.74 6.03 0.72
CA VAL A 186 26.87 6.75 0.12
C VAL A 186 28.16 5.96 0.32
N CYS A 187 28.90 5.73 -0.76
CA CYS A 187 30.23 5.14 -0.70
C CYS A 187 31.19 6.10 -0.01
N ASN A 188 31.80 5.69 1.11
CA ASN A 188 32.85 6.52 1.73
C ASN A 188 34.19 6.39 0.99
N ASP A 189 35.15 7.21 1.37
CA ASP A 189 36.43 7.31 0.66
C ASP A 189 37.24 6.01 0.64
N SER A 190 37.00 5.09 1.58
CA SER A 190 37.68 3.78 1.60
C SER A 190 37.27 2.87 0.42
N LEU A 191 36.18 3.19 -0.25
CA LEU A 191 35.66 2.46 -1.41
C LEU A 191 36.14 3.02 -2.76
N ILE A 192 36.82 4.15 -2.77
CA ILE A 192 37.28 4.78 -4.02
C ILE A 192 38.25 3.84 -4.77
N GLY A 193 37.99 3.69 -6.05
CA GLY A 193 38.84 2.88 -6.95
C GLY A 193 38.51 1.38 -6.95
N GLN A 194 37.63 0.89 -6.07
CA GLN A 194 37.22 -0.50 -6.10
C GLN A 194 36.15 -0.79 -7.16
N THR A 195 36.14 -2.03 -7.62
CA THR A 195 35.20 -2.51 -8.68
C THR A 195 34.12 -3.45 -8.11
N SER A 196 34.24 -3.85 -6.85
CA SER A 196 33.32 -4.78 -6.19
C SER A 196 32.02 -4.11 -5.80
N ALA A 197 30.95 -4.90 -5.70
CA ALA A 197 29.67 -4.46 -5.18
C ALA A 197 29.66 -4.46 -3.64
N ILE A 198 28.92 -3.53 -3.04
CA ILE A 198 28.90 -3.25 -1.60
C ILE A 198 27.48 -3.35 -1.06
N ASN A 199 27.29 -4.01 0.09
CA ASN A 199 25.97 -4.19 0.69
C ASN A 199 25.36 -2.87 1.18
N MET A 200 24.13 -2.63 0.74
CA MET A 200 23.23 -1.63 1.30
C MET A 200 22.18 -2.30 2.21
N ALA A 201 21.64 -3.44 1.77
CA ALA A 201 20.74 -4.26 2.56
C ALA A 201 21.07 -5.74 2.36
N SER A 202 21.02 -6.55 3.42
CA SER A 202 21.36 -7.98 3.32
C SER A 202 20.73 -8.82 4.40
N ILE A 203 20.40 -10.06 4.04
CA ILE A 203 20.08 -11.13 4.97
C ILE A 203 20.90 -12.38 4.62
N ALA A 204 21.62 -12.89 5.62
CA ALA A 204 22.47 -14.07 5.43
C ALA A 204 21.63 -15.31 5.11
N ALA A 205 22.10 -16.19 4.23
CA ALA A 205 21.39 -17.40 3.83
C ALA A 205 20.97 -18.28 5.02
N THR A 206 21.82 -18.38 6.06
CA THR A 206 21.52 -19.15 7.28
C THR A 206 20.31 -18.64 8.06
N LYS A 207 19.90 -17.38 7.86
CA LYS A 207 18.79 -16.71 8.57
C LYS A 207 17.64 -16.33 7.67
N SER A 208 17.66 -16.77 6.41
CA SER A 208 16.70 -16.38 5.39
C SER A 208 15.79 -17.52 4.98
N VAL A 209 15.25 -17.45 3.78
CA VAL A 209 14.18 -18.31 3.25
C VAL A 209 14.59 -19.77 3.25
N ASP A 210 13.81 -20.60 3.89
CA ASP A 210 13.92 -22.06 3.81
C ASP A 210 13.33 -22.53 2.47
N VAL A 211 14.14 -23.26 1.70
CA VAL A 211 13.78 -23.82 0.40
C VAL A 211 13.89 -25.34 0.37
N SER A 212 14.10 -25.96 1.53
CA SER A 212 14.18 -27.44 1.65
C SER A 212 12.81 -28.11 1.55
N GLY A 213 11.73 -27.39 1.91
CA GLY A 213 10.35 -27.86 1.84
C GLY A 213 9.67 -27.59 0.49
N ASP A 214 8.38 -27.28 0.53
CA ASP A 214 7.54 -27.06 -0.66
C ASP A 214 7.83 -25.72 -1.36
N ASN A 215 8.26 -24.70 -0.61
CA ASN A 215 8.70 -23.45 -1.22
C ASN A 215 10.03 -23.66 -1.95
N LYS A 216 10.07 -23.38 -3.23
CA LYS A 216 11.26 -23.48 -4.08
C LYS A 216 11.70 -22.15 -4.69
N HIS A 217 11.21 -21.02 -4.15
CA HIS A 217 11.50 -19.71 -4.71
C HIS A 217 11.86 -18.71 -3.62
N VAL A 218 12.78 -17.83 -3.95
CA VAL A 218 13.12 -16.65 -3.14
C VAL A 218 13.06 -15.43 -4.02
N THR A 219 12.25 -14.47 -3.61
CA THR A 219 12.08 -13.18 -4.30
C THR A 219 12.67 -12.06 -3.46
N THR A 220 13.48 -11.23 -4.09
CA THR A 220 14.03 -10.01 -3.48
C THR A 220 13.55 -8.81 -4.27
N SER A 221 13.06 -7.81 -3.58
CA SER A 221 12.59 -6.57 -4.19
C SER A 221 13.03 -5.34 -3.40
N CYS A 222 13.08 -4.22 -4.07
CA CYS A 222 13.32 -2.91 -3.47
C CYS A 222 12.88 -1.78 -4.40
N ARG A 223 12.84 -0.58 -3.84
CA ARG A 223 12.81 0.68 -4.59
C ARG A 223 14.15 1.36 -4.47
N PHE A 224 14.64 1.94 -5.55
CA PHE A 224 15.88 2.69 -5.51
C PHE A 224 15.79 3.93 -6.41
N LYS A 225 16.66 4.89 -6.15
CA LYS A 225 16.76 6.12 -6.92
C LYS A 225 18.18 6.66 -6.86
N THR A 226 18.70 7.12 -7.99
CA THR A 226 19.95 7.88 -8.08
C THR A 226 19.97 8.65 -9.39
N GLU A 227 20.74 9.71 -9.46
CA GLU A 227 21.01 10.47 -10.69
C GLU A 227 22.29 9.99 -11.38
N LEU A 228 23.04 9.11 -10.70
CA LEU A 228 24.32 8.61 -11.19
C LEU A 228 24.13 7.37 -12.04
N GLN A 229 25.01 7.17 -13.02
CA GLN A 229 25.12 5.90 -13.74
C GLN A 229 25.98 4.93 -12.93
N VAL A 230 25.29 4.16 -12.10
CA VAL A 230 25.85 3.06 -11.30
C VAL A 230 24.98 1.83 -11.51
N ARG A 231 25.20 0.76 -10.76
CA ARG A 231 24.35 -0.43 -10.84
C ARG A 231 23.81 -0.80 -9.47
N LEU A 232 22.56 -1.21 -9.46
CA LEU A 232 21.99 -1.99 -8.37
C LEU A 232 22.28 -3.47 -8.64
N ARG A 233 22.74 -4.20 -7.65
CA ARG A 233 22.91 -5.65 -7.71
C ARG A 233 22.02 -6.34 -6.70
N ILE A 234 21.23 -7.32 -7.15
CA ILE A 234 20.52 -8.26 -6.28
C ILE A 234 21.27 -9.59 -6.37
N ARG A 235 21.86 -10.01 -5.26
CA ARG A 235 22.70 -11.21 -5.15
C ARG A 235 21.99 -12.27 -4.33
N PHE A 236 22.15 -13.54 -4.73
CA PHE A 236 21.67 -14.70 -4.00
C PHE A 236 22.82 -15.61 -3.57
N ASP A 237 22.75 -16.04 -2.31
CA ASP A 237 23.68 -17.00 -1.72
C ASP A 237 22.89 -18.15 -1.11
N LYS A 238 23.32 -19.41 -1.32
CA LYS A 238 22.73 -20.58 -0.69
C LYS A 238 23.45 -20.97 0.59
N TYR A 239 22.73 -21.64 1.47
CA TYR A 239 23.27 -22.43 2.56
C TYR A 239 22.84 -23.89 2.37
N ASP A 240 23.79 -24.82 2.40
CA ASP A 240 23.61 -26.27 2.16
C ASP A 240 23.62 -27.10 3.44
N GLY A 241 23.62 -26.45 4.61
CA GLY A 241 23.75 -27.10 5.92
C GLY A 241 25.15 -27.02 6.53
N SER A 242 26.19 -26.74 5.72
CA SER A 242 27.59 -26.60 6.15
C SER A 242 28.19 -25.27 5.75
N ALA A 243 28.00 -24.83 4.53
CA ALA A 243 28.65 -23.66 3.94
C ALA A 243 27.64 -22.73 3.26
N THR A 244 28.00 -21.44 3.20
CA THR A 244 27.32 -20.45 2.38
C THR A 244 28.11 -20.21 1.11
N THR A 245 27.45 -20.36 -0.04
CA THR A 245 28.10 -20.19 -1.36
C THR A 245 27.25 -19.31 -2.28
N PHE A 246 27.94 -18.54 -3.12
CA PHE A 246 27.31 -17.70 -4.13
C PHE A 246 26.58 -18.55 -5.19
N LEU A 247 25.37 -18.15 -5.54
CA LEU A 247 24.55 -18.75 -6.60
C LEU A 247 24.60 -17.95 -7.89
N GLY A 248 24.18 -16.72 -7.81
CA GLY A 248 24.04 -15.81 -8.94
C GLY A 248 23.41 -14.49 -8.54
N ASP A 249 23.29 -13.61 -9.49
CA ASP A 249 22.82 -12.25 -9.27
C ASP A 249 22.18 -11.63 -10.52
N ALA A 250 21.49 -10.50 -10.28
CA ALA A 250 21.00 -9.60 -11.29
C ALA A 250 21.61 -8.22 -11.06
N TYR A 251 22.32 -7.69 -12.05
CA TYR A 251 22.78 -6.31 -12.10
C TYR A 251 21.80 -5.48 -12.91
N ILE A 252 21.43 -4.33 -12.40
CA ILE A 252 20.52 -3.38 -13.05
C ILE A 252 21.27 -2.06 -13.21
N ASP A 253 21.48 -1.60 -14.45
CA ASP A 253 22.02 -0.26 -14.72
C ASP A 253 20.95 0.78 -14.35
N THR A 254 21.34 1.78 -13.56
CA THR A 254 20.40 2.75 -12.99
C THR A 254 19.85 3.76 -14.00
N GLN A 255 20.50 3.92 -15.15
CA GLN A 255 20.07 4.83 -16.21
C GLN A 255 19.39 4.11 -17.38
N THR A 256 20.02 3.03 -17.88
CA THR A 256 19.49 2.29 -19.03
C THR A 256 18.40 1.29 -18.65
N LEU A 257 18.36 0.89 -17.37
CA LEU A 257 17.49 -0.17 -16.83
C LEU A 257 17.76 -1.55 -17.44
N GLU A 258 18.91 -1.71 -18.10
CA GLU A 258 19.35 -3.02 -18.60
C GLU A 258 19.67 -3.96 -17.43
N ILE A 259 19.20 -5.19 -17.56
CA ILE A 259 19.42 -6.26 -16.58
C ILE A 259 20.44 -7.25 -17.13
N ASN A 260 21.50 -7.50 -16.36
CA ASN A 260 22.47 -8.53 -16.66
C ASN A 260 22.55 -9.54 -15.52
N MET A 261 22.22 -10.80 -15.80
CA MET A 261 22.27 -11.89 -14.82
C MET A 261 23.57 -12.66 -14.95
N THR A 262 24.26 -12.90 -13.82
CA THR A 262 25.55 -13.59 -13.77
C THR A 262 25.59 -14.66 -12.68
N GLY A 263 26.66 -15.48 -12.69
CA GLY A 263 26.85 -16.59 -11.75
C GLY A 263 26.32 -17.93 -12.25
N GLY A 264 26.65 -19.00 -11.55
CA GLY A 264 26.31 -20.37 -11.95
C GLY A 264 24.80 -20.65 -11.99
N ALA A 265 24.00 -19.88 -11.24
CA ALA A 265 22.55 -20.00 -11.20
C ALA A 265 21.82 -18.94 -12.03
N ALA A 266 22.50 -18.19 -12.90
CA ALA A 266 21.89 -17.12 -13.69
C ALA A 266 20.65 -17.57 -14.49
N SER A 267 20.65 -18.78 -15.03
CA SER A 267 19.53 -19.36 -15.79
C SER A 267 18.29 -19.66 -14.92
N ARG A 268 18.42 -19.65 -13.60
CA ARG A 268 17.33 -19.86 -12.63
C ARG A 268 16.82 -18.55 -12.03
N ILE A 269 17.41 -17.41 -12.42
CA ILE A 269 17.03 -16.09 -11.94
C ILE A 269 16.14 -15.43 -12.99
N THR A 270 15.05 -14.86 -12.54
CA THR A 270 14.25 -13.91 -13.31
C THR A 270 14.30 -12.58 -12.63
N ALA A 271 14.41 -11.49 -13.39
CA ALA A 271 14.44 -10.15 -12.81
C ALA A 271 13.59 -9.18 -13.65
N ARG A 272 13.03 -8.18 -13.00
CA ARG A 272 12.25 -7.12 -13.62
C ARG A 272 12.62 -5.78 -13.00
N VAL A 273 12.48 -4.75 -13.80
CA VAL A 273 12.71 -3.37 -13.37
C VAL A 273 11.64 -2.47 -13.99
N ARG A 274 11.14 -1.53 -13.21
CA ARG A 274 10.15 -0.56 -13.66
C ARG A 274 10.43 0.79 -13.02
N LYS A 275 10.57 1.83 -13.84
CA LYS A 275 10.71 3.20 -13.38
C LYS A 275 9.33 3.87 -13.28
N ASP A 276 9.11 4.57 -12.20
CA ASP A 276 8.02 5.51 -12.05
C ASP A 276 8.52 6.89 -12.51
N GLU A 277 8.08 7.32 -13.68
CA GLU A 277 8.52 8.59 -14.28
C GLU A 277 8.07 9.82 -13.47
N ALA A 278 6.98 9.72 -12.72
CA ALA A 278 6.46 10.82 -11.92
C ALA A 278 7.33 11.11 -10.69
N THR A 279 7.89 10.08 -10.06
CA THR A 279 8.67 10.18 -8.82
C THR A 279 10.16 9.97 -9.01
N GLY A 280 10.55 9.36 -10.14
CA GLY A 280 11.90 8.92 -10.42
C GLY A 280 12.37 7.70 -9.62
N TRP A 281 11.51 7.10 -8.79
CA TRP A 281 11.78 5.84 -8.14
C TRP A 281 11.75 4.69 -9.14
N ILE A 282 12.68 3.75 -8.95
CA ILE A 282 12.79 2.55 -9.77
C ILE A 282 12.48 1.37 -8.86
N PHE A 283 11.49 0.57 -9.23
CA PHE A 283 11.18 -0.68 -8.58
C PHE A 283 11.96 -1.81 -9.26
N ALA A 284 12.68 -2.61 -8.48
CA ALA A 284 13.43 -3.76 -8.94
C ALA A 284 13.03 -5.01 -8.16
N GLU A 285 12.92 -6.11 -8.88
CA GLU A 285 12.71 -7.44 -8.31
C GLU A 285 13.61 -8.47 -9.00
N ALA A 286 14.03 -9.47 -8.23
CA ALA A 286 14.67 -10.66 -8.76
C ALA A 286 14.20 -11.88 -7.97
N THR A 287 13.90 -12.95 -8.68
CA THR A 287 13.46 -14.23 -8.10
C THR A 287 14.40 -15.33 -8.55
N ILE A 288 14.86 -16.14 -7.62
CA ILE A 288 15.63 -17.35 -7.90
C ILE A 288 14.80 -18.60 -7.59
N GLN A 289 14.88 -19.60 -8.47
CA GLN A 289 14.34 -20.91 -8.22
C GLN A 289 15.41 -21.81 -7.58
N ALA A 290 15.08 -22.40 -6.42
CA ALA A 290 15.95 -23.34 -5.73
C ALA A 290 15.93 -24.72 -6.40
N ILE A 291 17.01 -25.48 -6.19
CA ILE A 291 17.14 -26.89 -6.60
C ILE A 291 17.45 -27.76 -5.39
N ASP A 292 17.38 -29.07 -5.57
CA ASP A 292 17.68 -30.04 -4.51
C ASP A 292 19.11 -29.86 -3.98
N GLY A 293 19.27 -29.99 -2.67
CA GLY A 293 20.53 -29.77 -1.96
C GLY A 293 20.75 -28.31 -1.51
N GLU A 294 19.88 -27.39 -1.86
CA GLU A 294 19.86 -26.04 -1.32
C GLU A 294 18.86 -26.02 -0.15
N LEU A 295 19.33 -25.71 1.08
CA LEU A 295 18.45 -25.70 2.26
C LEU A 295 17.85 -24.32 2.51
N LYS A 296 18.66 -23.28 2.39
CA LYS A 296 18.24 -21.88 2.56
C LYS A 296 18.88 -20.98 1.52
N ILE A 297 18.19 -19.93 1.13
CA ILE A 297 18.73 -18.90 0.24
C ILE A 297 18.54 -17.54 0.89
N GLY A 298 19.64 -16.81 1.02
CA GLY A 298 19.67 -15.41 1.43
C GLY A 298 19.90 -14.48 0.25
N SER A 299 19.71 -13.19 0.48
CA SER A 299 19.88 -12.19 -0.55
C SER A 299 20.51 -10.91 -0.03
N GLN A 300 21.17 -10.21 -0.95
CA GLN A 300 21.84 -8.95 -0.70
C GLN A 300 21.45 -7.96 -1.80
N ILE A 301 21.10 -6.75 -1.40
CA ILE A 301 20.89 -5.61 -2.28
C ILE A 301 22.13 -4.72 -2.15
N GLN A 302 22.82 -4.52 -3.25
CA GLN A 302 24.15 -3.93 -3.28
C GLN A 302 24.22 -2.75 -4.25
N TYR A 303 24.96 -1.72 -3.85
CA TYR A 303 25.56 -0.79 -4.80
C TYR A 303 26.66 -1.50 -5.60
N SER A 304 26.82 -1.15 -6.87
CA SER A 304 27.97 -1.55 -7.70
C SER A 304 28.33 -0.38 -8.62
N PRO A 305 29.62 -0.10 -8.86
CA PRO A 305 29.98 0.89 -9.85
C PRO A 305 29.45 0.50 -11.24
N LYS A 306 29.43 1.45 -12.17
CA LYS A 306 29.06 1.16 -13.57
C LYS A 306 29.89 0.04 -14.14
N GLN A 307 29.39 -0.63 -15.15
CA GLN A 307 30.11 -1.71 -15.82
C GLN A 307 31.49 -1.25 -16.28
N SER A 308 32.52 -2.05 -15.99
CA SER A 308 33.93 -1.74 -16.30
C SER A 308 34.45 -0.45 -15.66
N GLY A 309 33.75 0.08 -14.69
CA GLY A 309 34.13 1.25 -13.89
C GLY A 309 34.57 0.90 -12.49
N ALA A 310 34.97 1.93 -11.75
CA ALA A 310 35.29 1.86 -10.34
C ALA A 310 34.46 2.88 -9.55
N THR A 311 34.28 2.62 -8.25
CA THR A 311 33.63 3.54 -7.33
C THR A 311 34.39 4.87 -7.27
N VAL A 312 33.65 5.96 -7.35
CA VAL A 312 34.17 7.31 -7.15
C VAL A 312 33.62 7.91 -5.84
N SER A 313 34.30 8.94 -5.36
CA SER A 313 33.85 9.63 -4.13
C SER A 313 32.45 10.17 -4.28
N GLY A 314 31.59 9.89 -3.29
CA GLY A 314 30.21 10.36 -3.28
C GLY A 314 29.24 9.57 -4.15
N ASP A 315 29.63 8.44 -4.73
CA ASP A 315 28.67 7.53 -5.35
C ASP A 315 27.57 7.14 -4.36
N TYR A 316 26.31 7.21 -4.78
CA TYR A 316 25.19 6.96 -3.88
C TYR A 316 23.99 6.30 -4.58
N ILE A 317 23.20 5.63 -3.76
CA ILE A 317 21.86 5.14 -4.13
C ILE A 317 20.91 5.45 -2.95
N TYR A 318 19.77 6.04 -3.24
CA TYR A 318 18.63 6.00 -2.33
C TYR A 318 17.98 4.63 -2.45
N LEU A 319 17.83 3.94 -1.33
CA LEU A 319 17.18 2.64 -1.25
C LEU A 319 15.97 2.73 -0.33
N ALA A 320 14.85 2.12 -0.73
CA ALA A 320 13.63 2.03 0.06
C ALA A 320 13.03 0.62 -0.03
N THR A 321 12.26 0.24 0.97
CA THR A 321 11.46 -0.99 1.02
C THR A 321 12.21 -2.26 0.62
N PRO A 322 13.43 -2.54 1.14
CA PRO A 322 14.08 -3.81 0.86
C PRO A 322 13.26 -4.96 1.44
N GLN A 323 12.94 -5.95 0.62
CA GLN A 323 12.19 -7.13 1.00
C GLN A 323 12.84 -8.39 0.43
N VAL A 324 12.96 -9.42 1.26
CA VAL A 324 13.36 -10.78 0.85
C VAL A 324 12.29 -11.72 1.35
N GLU A 325 11.61 -12.37 0.44
CA GLU A 325 10.43 -13.17 0.75
C GLU A 325 10.46 -14.56 0.12
N ASP A 326 9.72 -15.48 0.73
CA ASP A 326 9.40 -16.77 0.16
C ASP A 326 8.38 -16.61 -0.99
N GLY A 327 8.51 -17.45 -2.02
CA GLY A 327 7.58 -17.49 -3.16
C GLY A 327 8.12 -16.98 -4.49
N PRO A 328 7.36 -17.19 -5.58
CA PRO A 328 7.83 -17.02 -6.95
C PRO A 328 7.68 -15.60 -7.51
N CYS A 329 7.13 -14.68 -6.75
CA CYS A 329 6.90 -13.29 -7.17
C CYS A 329 6.88 -12.37 -5.97
N VAL A 330 7.07 -11.07 -6.22
CA VAL A 330 6.94 -10.03 -5.21
C VAL A 330 5.49 -9.93 -4.71
N SER A 331 5.34 -9.69 -3.42
CA SER A 331 4.06 -9.38 -2.78
C SER A 331 4.04 -7.96 -2.22
N SER A 332 2.91 -7.53 -1.66
CA SER A 332 2.83 -6.24 -0.96
C SER A 332 3.91 -6.15 0.12
N PHE A 333 4.45 -4.95 0.33
CA PHE A 333 5.52 -4.73 1.29
C PHE A 333 5.10 -5.15 2.70
N ILE A 334 5.94 -5.93 3.38
CA ILE A 334 5.70 -6.43 4.73
C ILE A 334 6.67 -5.73 5.68
N ILE A 335 6.15 -4.89 6.56
CA ILE A 335 6.96 -4.17 7.54
C ILE A 335 7.49 -5.17 8.58
N SER A 336 8.80 -5.24 8.72
CA SER A 336 9.49 -6.09 9.68
C SER A 336 10.21 -5.26 10.75
N GLY A 337 10.32 -5.83 11.94
CA GLY A 337 11.14 -5.30 13.03
C GLY A 337 12.48 -6.03 13.16
N ALA A 338 12.92 -6.29 14.39
CA ALA A 338 14.14 -7.03 14.68
C ALA A 338 14.08 -8.53 14.31
N THR A 339 12.92 -9.02 13.92
CA THR A 339 12.68 -10.39 13.43
C THR A 339 11.93 -10.34 12.10
N ALA A 340 12.02 -11.44 11.34
CA ALA A 340 11.21 -11.63 10.15
C ALA A 340 9.72 -11.49 10.48
N ALA A 341 8.97 -10.88 9.56
CA ALA A 341 7.54 -10.62 9.73
C ALA A 341 6.73 -11.37 8.67
N THR A 342 5.63 -11.98 9.12
CA THR A 342 4.73 -12.74 8.24
C THR A 342 3.41 -12.02 8.08
N ARG A 343 2.99 -11.80 6.84
CA ARG A 343 1.63 -11.42 6.48
C ARG A 343 0.82 -12.69 6.23
N ALA A 344 -0.28 -12.86 6.96
CA ALA A 344 -1.22 -13.96 6.76
C ALA A 344 -1.92 -13.87 5.40
N SER A 345 -2.42 -15.00 4.91
CA SER A 345 -3.22 -15.06 3.68
C SER A 345 -4.50 -14.22 3.79
N ASP A 346 -4.87 -13.58 2.70
CA ASP A 346 -6.22 -13.06 2.52
C ASP A 346 -7.17 -14.22 2.18
N ILE A 347 -8.32 -14.23 2.84
CA ILE A 347 -9.37 -15.22 2.63
C ILE A 347 -10.65 -14.48 2.29
N VAL A 348 -11.14 -14.68 1.07
CA VAL A 348 -12.43 -14.15 0.62
C VAL A 348 -13.39 -15.32 0.43
N THR A 349 -14.54 -15.24 1.08
CA THR A 349 -15.55 -16.30 1.03
C THR A 349 -16.94 -15.73 0.80
N VAL A 350 -17.73 -16.47 0.02
CA VAL A 350 -19.20 -16.31 -0.05
C VAL A 350 -19.79 -17.54 0.63
N PRO A 351 -20.44 -17.42 1.79
CA PRO A 351 -21.00 -18.56 2.51
C PRO A 351 -22.04 -19.30 1.68
N ILE A 352 -21.97 -20.64 1.66
CA ILE A 352 -22.89 -21.49 0.87
C ILE A 352 -24.36 -21.22 1.20
N LYS A 353 -24.67 -21.00 2.47
CA LYS A 353 -26.05 -20.65 2.91
C LYS A 353 -26.55 -19.32 2.35
N ASN A 354 -25.66 -18.50 1.82
CA ASN A 354 -25.98 -17.26 1.13
C ASN A 354 -25.91 -17.43 -0.39
N ASN A 355 -25.77 -18.68 -0.89
CA ASN A 355 -25.88 -18.98 -2.31
C ASN A 355 -27.35 -18.84 -2.71
N LEU A 356 -27.69 -17.71 -3.31
CA LEU A 356 -29.06 -17.33 -3.67
C LEU A 356 -29.71 -18.22 -4.73
N TYR A 357 -28.88 -18.99 -5.47
CA TYR A 357 -29.34 -19.70 -6.65
C TYR A 357 -29.21 -21.22 -6.53
N ASN A 358 -28.84 -21.75 -5.36
CA ASN A 358 -28.57 -23.16 -5.16
C ASN A 358 -27.67 -23.77 -6.23
N LEU A 359 -26.80 -22.97 -6.83
CA LEU A 359 -25.87 -23.40 -7.85
C LEU A 359 -24.86 -24.37 -7.24
N PRO A 360 -24.64 -25.54 -7.85
CA PRO A 360 -23.57 -26.40 -7.39
C PRO A 360 -22.23 -25.69 -7.63
N PHE A 361 -21.44 -25.54 -6.58
CA PHE A 361 -20.02 -25.16 -6.74
C PHE A 361 -19.30 -26.36 -7.35
N THR A 362 -18.91 -26.23 -8.62
CA THR A 362 -18.03 -27.17 -9.30
C THR A 362 -16.58 -26.79 -9.11
#